data_9e6da42d4b548c34aa5c0095f5fd1ed1
#
_entry.id   9e6da42d4b548c34aa5c0095f5fd1ed1
#
_cell.length_a   1.000
_cell.length_b   1.000
_cell.length_c   1.000
_cell.angle_alpha   90.00
_cell.angle_beta   90.00
_cell.angle_gamma   90.00
#
_symmetry.space_group_name_H-M   'P 1'
#
loop_
_entity.id
_entity.type
_entity.pdbx_description
1 polymer ?
#
loop_
_entity_poly.entity_id
_entity_poly.type
_entity_poly.pdbx_seq_one_letter_code
_entity_poly.pdbx_strand_id
1 'polypeptide(L)'
;MARKTKIETQRTRQQIIDAARKMFFRHGIARTTLDVIAREAGVTRGAIYWHFDNKVALFFALREQTILPLVDRVDGLLMASSGEDPLLGVTRAMQEIFKALDRDAGAREVFQIMQLRCEYVGEFASLVTEFEKSQNQLIAKLALAYRRARTMGLLRPGLQPAALALDSVLFLSGLIRRRLSSAAEGGDPKAVSRAIRAHVGLRRV
;
A
#
# COMPACT_ATOMS: atom_id res chain seq x y z
N MET A 1 -23.67 20.52 27.23
CA MET A 1 -23.20 20.00 25.95
C MET A 1 -23.47 18.51 25.86
N ALA A 2 -24.27 18.04 24.90
CA ALA A 2 -24.54 16.60 24.73
C ALA A 2 -23.25 15.84 24.42
N ARG A 3 -22.98 14.78 25.18
CA ARG A 3 -21.82 13.89 24.99
C ARG A 3 -22.02 13.16 23.66
N LYS A 4 -21.19 13.46 22.65
CA LYS A 4 -21.21 12.73 21.37
C LYS A 4 -21.12 11.23 21.66
N THR A 5 -21.99 10.45 21.03
CA THR A 5 -21.93 8.99 21.15
C THR A 5 -20.65 8.47 20.51
N LYS A 6 -20.16 7.29 20.91
CA LYS A 6 -18.99 6.64 20.30
C LYS A 6 -19.13 6.49 18.78
N ILE A 7 -20.36 6.26 18.32
CA ILE A 7 -20.71 6.12 16.89
C ILE A 7 -20.54 7.45 16.15
N GLU A 8 -21.05 8.55 16.70
CA GLU A 8 -20.90 9.89 16.11
C GLU A 8 -19.45 10.33 16.04
N THR A 9 -18.66 9.99 17.06
CA THR A 9 -17.23 10.23 17.10
C THR A 9 -16.49 9.49 15.98
N GLN A 10 -16.77 8.21 15.78
CA GLN A 10 -16.19 7.42 14.70
C GLN A 10 -16.63 7.91 13.32
N ARG A 11 -17.89 8.31 13.17
CA ARG A 11 -18.41 8.89 11.93
C ARG A 11 -17.68 10.18 11.57
N THR A 12 -17.50 11.08 12.53
CA THR A 12 -16.74 12.32 12.32
C THR A 12 -15.28 12.03 11.93
N ARG A 13 -14.64 11.08 12.62
CA ARG A 13 -13.28 10.65 12.28
C ARG A 13 -13.17 10.14 10.84
N GLN A 14 -14.12 9.33 10.39
CA GLN A 14 -14.16 8.81 9.02
C GLN A 14 -14.38 9.94 7.99
N GLN A 15 -15.29 10.88 8.25
CA GLN A 15 -15.49 12.04 7.39
C GLN A 15 -14.21 12.87 7.19
N ILE A 16 -13.42 13.05 8.27
CA ILE A 16 -12.13 13.76 8.20
C ILE A 16 -11.12 12.99 7.33
N ILE A 17 -11.02 11.66 7.51
CA ILE A 17 -10.11 10.82 6.71
C ILE A 17 -10.49 10.85 5.21
N ASP A 18 -11.79 10.74 4.89
CA ASP A 18 -12.27 10.78 3.51
C ASP A 18 -12.03 12.15 2.84
N ALA A 19 -12.24 13.24 3.59
CA ALA A 19 -11.92 14.58 3.14
C ALA A 19 -10.41 14.76 2.93
N ALA A 20 -9.58 14.27 3.84
CA ALA A 20 -8.12 14.31 3.73
C ALA A 20 -7.66 13.57 2.47
N ARG A 21 -8.18 12.35 2.20
CA ARG A 21 -7.87 11.58 0.99
C ARG A 21 -8.12 12.41 -0.27
N LYS A 22 -9.31 13.02 -0.39
CA LYS A 22 -9.69 13.87 -1.53
C LYS A 22 -8.76 15.08 -1.69
N MET A 23 -8.46 15.78 -0.59
CA MET A 23 -7.64 16.99 -0.63
C MET A 23 -6.18 16.66 -0.92
N PHE A 24 -5.62 15.63 -0.31
CA PHE A 24 -4.26 15.16 -0.60
C PHE A 24 -4.13 14.67 -2.05
N PHE A 25 -5.14 13.98 -2.56
CA PHE A 25 -5.16 13.54 -3.94
C PHE A 25 -5.21 14.71 -4.94
N ARG A 26 -6.02 15.75 -4.67
CA ARG A 26 -6.18 16.92 -5.57
C ARG A 26 -4.99 17.85 -5.53
N HIS A 27 -4.49 18.17 -4.34
CA HIS A 27 -3.55 19.28 -4.12
C HIS A 27 -2.14 18.84 -3.71
N GLY A 28 -1.95 17.54 -3.41
CA GLY A 28 -0.75 17.02 -2.76
C GLY A 28 -0.77 17.29 -1.24
N ILE A 29 0.07 16.55 -0.51
CA ILE A 29 0.09 16.64 0.96
C ILE A 29 0.64 17.99 1.42
N ALA A 30 1.74 18.45 0.83
CA ALA A 30 2.42 19.68 1.23
C ALA A 30 1.51 20.92 1.17
N ARG A 31 0.73 21.05 0.10
CA ARG A 31 -0.17 22.20 -0.16
C ARG A 31 -1.51 22.11 0.58
N THR A 32 -1.84 20.98 1.19
CA THR A 32 -3.10 20.80 1.89
C THR A 32 -2.95 21.20 3.36
N THR A 33 -3.86 22.04 3.86
CA THR A 33 -3.93 22.43 5.28
C THR A 33 -5.08 21.72 5.99
N LEU A 34 -5.00 21.62 7.33
CA LEU A 34 -6.09 21.06 8.13
C LEU A 34 -7.38 21.91 8.01
N ASP A 35 -7.27 23.21 7.77
CA ASP A 35 -8.43 24.08 7.55
C ASP A 35 -9.17 23.76 6.25
N VAL A 36 -8.44 23.43 5.17
CA VAL A 36 -9.03 22.97 3.90
C VAL A 36 -9.73 21.62 4.11
N ILE A 37 -9.11 20.72 4.85
CA ILE A 37 -9.70 19.41 5.16
C ILE A 37 -10.95 19.57 6.03
N ALA A 38 -10.94 20.47 7.03
CA ALA A 38 -12.09 20.74 7.89
C ALA A 38 -13.31 21.22 7.09
N ARG A 39 -13.09 22.16 6.17
CA ARG A 39 -14.13 22.65 5.26
C ARG A 39 -14.69 21.55 4.35
N GLU A 40 -13.84 20.74 3.75
CA GLU A 40 -14.26 19.62 2.89
C GLU A 40 -15.04 18.56 3.70
N ALA A 41 -14.65 18.32 4.95
CA ALA A 41 -15.31 17.36 5.85
C ALA A 41 -16.63 17.90 6.47
N GLY A 42 -16.91 19.21 6.33
CA GLY A 42 -18.06 19.84 6.99
C GLY A 42 -17.93 19.88 8.52
N VAL A 43 -16.70 19.97 9.06
CA VAL A 43 -16.44 20.01 10.50
C VAL A 43 -15.63 21.26 10.87
N THR A 44 -15.59 21.58 12.17
CA THR A 44 -14.74 22.66 12.66
C THR A 44 -13.27 22.23 12.72
N ARG A 45 -12.33 23.20 12.64
CA ARG A 45 -10.91 22.94 12.83
C ARG A 45 -10.63 22.26 14.19
N GLY A 46 -11.30 22.69 15.25
CA GLY A 46 -11.20 22.06 16.59
C GLY A 46 -11.61 20.57 16.59
N ALA A 47 -12.58 20.18 15.75
CA ALA A 47 -12.96 18.78 15.60
C ALA A 47 -11.85 17.94 14.97
N ILE A 48 -11.05 18.49 14.06
CA ILE A 48 -9.89 17.76 13.52
C ILE A 48 -8.85 17.54 14.62
N TYR A 49 -8.46 18.59 15.37
CA TYR A 49 -7.45 18.46 16.43
C TYR A 49 -7.88 17.54 17.57
N TRP A 50 -9.18 17.34 17.75
CA TRP A 50 -9.67 16.33 18.69
C TRP A 50 -9.40 14.89 18.24
N HIS A 51 -9.32 14.65 16.91
CA HIS A 51 -9.09 13.32 16.33
C HIS A 51 -7.64 13.07 15.90
N PHE A 52 -6.90 14.12 15.52
CA PHE A 52 -5.58 14.01 14.92
C PHE A 52 -4.70 15.18 15.37
N ASP A 53 -3.56 14.89 15.96
CA ASP A 53 -2.62 15.89 16.48
C ASP A 53 -2.06 16.81 15.39
N ASN A 54 -1.88 16.25 14.18
CA ASN A 54 -1.30 16.97 13.05
C ASN A 54 -1.66 16.29 11.71
N LYS A 55 -1.22 16.90 10.62
CA LYS A 55 -1.45 16.41 9.25
C LYS A 55 -0.77 15.05 8.98
N VAL A 56 0.37 14.80 9.62
CA VAL A 56 1.10 13.52 9.52
C VAL A 56 0.30 12.39 10.16
N ALA A 57 -0.22 12.59 11.37
CA ALA A 57 -1.08 11.62 12.05
C ALA A 57 -2.35 11.29 11.23
N LEU A 58 -2.95 12.30 10.62
CA LEU A 58 -4.10 12.11 9.72
C LEU A 58 -3.73 11.29 8.47
N PHE A 59 -2.57 11.57 7.87
CA PHE A 59 -2.09 10.80 6.73
C PHE A 59 -1.77 9.34 7.10
N PHE A 60 -1.18 9.10 8.27
CA PHE A 60 -0.97 7.74 8.77
C PHE A 60 -2.28 6.98 8.93
N ALA A 61 -3.29 7.60 9.53
CA ALA A 61 -4.61 6.99 9.71
C ALA A 61 -5.27 6.64 8.37
N LEU A 62 -5.18 7.53 7.38
CA LEU A 62 -5.64 7.28 6.02
C LEU A 62 -4.92 6.08 5.38
N ARG A 63 -3.59 6.05 5.49
CA ARG A 63 -2.76 4.96 4.96
C ARG A 63 -3.09 3.63 5.63
N GLU A 64 -3.11 3.58 6.96
CA GLU A 64 -3.40 2.36 7.71
C GLU A 64 -4.76 1.78 7.33
N GLN A 65 -5.80 2.59 7.35
CA GLN A 65 -7.15 2.14 7.01
C GLN A 65 -7.23 1.51 5.61
N THR A 66 -6.41 1.99 4.67
CA THR A 66 -6.43 1.54 3.27
C THR A 66 -5.49 0.37 3.03
N ILE A 67 -4.29 0.41 3.62
CA ILE A 67 -3.21 -0.53 3.30
C ILE A 67 -3.23 -1.78 4.18
N LEU A 68 -3.61 -1.68 5.48
CA LEU A 68 -3.60 -2.84 6.36
C LEU A 68 -4.45 -4.01 5.85
N PRO A 69 -5.71 -3.81 5.37
CA PRO A 69 -6.49 -4.92 4.84
C PRO A 69 -5.86 -5.58 3.59
N LEU A 70 -5.09 -4.82 2.82
CA LEU A 70 -4.34 -5.36 1.69
C LEU A 70 -3.13 -6.16 2.17
N VAL A 71 -2.39 -5.66 3.17
CA VAL A 71 -1.26 -6.37 3.77
C VAL A 71 -1.71 -7.72 4.33
N ASP A 72 -2.82 -7.77 5.05
CA ASP A 72 -3.37 -9.02 5.61
C ASP A 72 -3.67 -10.05 4.52
N ARG A 73 -4.26 -9.62 3.39
CA ARG A 73 -4.52 -10.52 2.25
C ARG A 73 -3.23 -11.00 1.59
N VAL A 74 -2.26 -10.12 1.39
CA VAL A 74 -0.94 -10.46 0.83
C VAL A 74 -0.22 -11.45 1.73
N ASP A 75 -0.24 -11.23 3.04
CA ASP A 75 0.36 -12.11 4.05
C ASP A 75 -0.26 -13.50 4.03
N GLY A 76 -1.59 -13.58 3.98
CA GLY A 76 -2.29 -14.86 3.85
C GLY A 76 -1.84 -15.66 2.63
N LEU A 77 -1.63 -14.99 1.49
CA LEU A 77 -1.15 -15.62 0.25
C LEU A 77 0.32 -16.06 0.30
N LEU A 78 1.17 -15.33 1.03
CA LEU A 78 2.60 -15.67 1.20
C LEU A 78 2.82 -16.76 2.25
N MET A 79 1.94 -16.81 3.27
CA MET A 79 2.04 -17.74 4.40
C MET A 79 1.19 -19.01 4.24
N ALA A 80 0.55 -19.18 3.06
CA ALA A 80 -0.30 -20.33 2.79
C ALA A 80 0.40 -21.68 3.11
N SER A 81 -0.43 -22.64 3.51
CA SER A 81 -0.08 -23.86 4.26
C SER A 81 1.08 -24.71 3.70
N SER A 82 1.67 -25.52 4.56
CA SER A 82 2.63 -26.59 4.21
C SER A 82 2.02 -27.51 3.15
N GLY A 83 2.61 -27.49 1.94
CA GLY A 83 2.15 -28.30 0.79
C GLY A 83 1.75 -27.47 -0.45
N GLU A 84 1.39 -26.20 -0.31
CA GLU A 84 1.18 -25.33 -1.47
C GLU A 84 2.50 -24.83 -2.07
N ASP A 85 2.51 -24.65 -3.36
CA ASP A 85 3.63 -24.07 -4.11
C ASP A 85 3.90 -22.62 -3.70
N PRO A 86 5.04 -22.32 -3.03
CA PRO A 86 5.34 -20.98 -2.55
C PRO A 86 5.50 -19.95 -3.69
N LEU A 87 5.93 -20.36 -4.88
CA LEU A 87 6.08 -19.47 -6.04
C LEU A 87 4.70 -19.04 -6.59
N LEU A 88 3.71 -19.93 -6.48
CA LEU A 88 2.33 -19.55 -6.81
C LEU A 88 1.79 -18.56 -5.77
N GLY A 89 2.11 -18.76 -4.49
CA GLY A 89 1.80 -17.80 -3.41
C GLY A 89 2.38 -16.42 -3.70
N VAL A 90 3.66 -16.33 -4.05
CA VAL A 90 4.32 -15.06 -4.45
C VAL A 90 3.60 -14.41 -5.65
N THR A 91 3.28 -15.20 -6.67
CA THR A 91 2.56 -14.72 -7.86
C THR A 91 1.21 -14.13 -7.49
N ARG A 92 0.41 -14.85 -6.69
CA ARG A 92 -0.93 -14.43 -6.25
C ARG A 92 -0.86 -13.19 -5.35
N ALA A 93 0.11 -13.12 -4.44
CA ALA A 93 0.33 -11.98 -3.55
C ALA A 93 0.65 -10.69 -4.35
N MET A 94 1.54 -10.77 -5.34
CA MET A 94 1.84 -9.64 -6.21
C MET A 94 0.61 -9.22 -7.04
N GLN A 95 -0.15 -10.18 -7.58
CA GLN A 95 -1.37 -9.88 -8.33
C GLN A 95 -2.47 -9.26 -7.47
N GLU A 96 -2.57 -9.63 -6.18
CA GLU A 96 -3.58 -9.10 -5.27
C GLU A 96 -3.44 -7.60 -5.06
N ILE A 97 -2.22 -7.07 -5.05
CA ILE A 97 -1.98 -5.62 -4.96
C ILE A 97 -2.60 -4.90 -6.17
N PHE A 98 -2.42 -5.42 -7.39
CA PHE A 98 -3.01 -4.81 -8.58
C PHE A 98 -4.52 -4.96 -8.64
N LYS A 99 -5.05 -6.09 -8.19
CA LYS A 99 -6.51 -6.26 -8.06
C LYS A 99 -7.11 -5.23 -7.10
N ALA A 100 -6.43 -4.93 -5.99
CA ALA A 100 -6.87 -3.90 -5.05
C ALA A 100 -6.88 -2.52 -5.72
N LEU A 101 -5.82 -2.17 -6.46
CA LEU A 101 -5.73 -0.91 -7.21
C LEU A 101 -6.80 -0.78 -8.30
N ASP A 102 -7.23 -1.90 -8.90
CA ASP A 102 -8.23 -1.89 -9.96
C ASP A 102 -9.66 -1.83 -9.42
N ARG A 103 -9.93 -2.45 -8.27
CA ARG A 103 -11.27 -2.57 -7.69
C ARG A 103 -11.64 -1.43 -6.77
N ASP A 104 -10.66 -0.81 -6.11
CA ASP A 104 -10.85 0.22 -5.09
C ASP A 104 -10.20 1.54 -5.52
N ALA A 105 -11.04 2.50 -5.93
CA ALA A 105 -10.58 3.83 -6.29
C ALA A 105 -9.92 4.56 -5.10
N GLY A 106 -10.41 4.35 -3.88
CA GLY A 106 -9.83 4.91 -2.66
C GLY A 106 -8.42 4.38 -2.41
N ALA A 107 -8.21 3.07 -2.54
CA ALA A 107 -6.88 2.47 -2.45
C ALA A 107 -5.95 3.03 -3.53
N ARG A 108 -6.42 3.13 -4.77
CA ARG A 108 -5.65 3.72 -5.87
C ARG A 108 -5.23 5.16 -5.58
N GLU A 109 -6.14 6.01 -5.09
CA GLU A 109 -5.83 7.39 -4.70
C GLU A 109 -4.78 7.45 -3.58
N VAL A 110 -4.88 6.60 -2.55
CA VAL A 110 -3.88 6.54 -1.47
C VAL A 110 -2.51 6.14 -2.01
N PHE A 111 -2.44 5.14 -2.87
CA PHE A 111 -1.18 4.76 -3.53
C PHE A 111 -0.62 5.89 -4.40
N GLN A 112 -1.48 6.63 -5.13
CA GLN A 112 -1.05 7.79 -5.92
C GLN A 112 -0.53 8.93 -5.03
N ILE A 113 -1.18 9.20 -3.90
CA ILE A 113 -0.71 10.18 -2.93
C ILE A 113 0.68 9.79 -2.46
N MET A 114 0.87 8.53 -2.03
CA MET A 114 2.14 8.02 -1.52
C MET A 114 3.27 8.05 -2.56
N GLN A 115 2.99 7.65 -3.79
CA GLN A 115 4.03 7.44 -4.81
C GLN A 115 4.33 8.67 -5.67
N LEU A 116 3.36 9.59 -5.81
CA LEU A 116 3.43 10.67 -6.80
C LEU A 116 3.16 12.07 -6.25
N ARG A 117 2.61 12.18 -5.03
CA ARG A 117 2.11 13.46 -4.48
C ARG A 117 2.57 13.75 -3.05
N CYS A 118 3.48 12.95 -2.52
CA CYS A 118 4.11 13.17 -1.23
C CYS A 118 5.57 13.55 -1.44
N GLU A 119 5.93 14.73 -0.97
CA GLU A 119 7.32 15.14 -0.81
C GLU A 119 7.74 14.75 0.61
N TYR A 120 8.62 13.75 0.72
CA TYR A 120 9.07 13.19 2.00
C TYR A 120 10.13 14.07 2.67
N VAL A 121 9.79 15.34 2.89
CA VAL A 121 10.66 16.38 3.51
C VAL A 121 9.93 17.08 4.65
N GLY A 122 10.66 17.80 5.48
CA GLY A 122 10.08 18.57 6.60
C GLY A 122 9.30 17.65 7.55
N GLU A 123 8.06 18.01 7.84
CA GLU A 123 7.17 17.26 8.75
C GLU A 123 6.89 15.81 8.26
N PHE A 124 7.06 15.53 6.96
CA PHE A 124 6.85 14.20 6.36
C PHE A 124 8.11 13.35 6.22
N ALA A 125 9.28 13.82 6.66
CA ALA A 125 10.53 13.06 6.59
C ALA A 125 10.44 11.73 7.35
N SER A 126 9.70 11.69 8.48
CA SER A 126 9.48 10.48 9.26
C SER A 126 8.72 9.37 8.51
N LEU A 127 7.95 9.73 7.47
CA LEU A 127 7.25 8.75 6.64
C LEU A 127 8.20 7.85 5.86
N VAL A 128 9.39 8.32 5.49
CA VAL A 128 10.40 7.52 4.78
C VAL A 128 10.72 6.26 5.60
N THR A 129 11.04 6.43 6.88
CA THR A 129 11.37 5.31 7.76
C THR A 129 10.23 4.30 7.89
N GLU A 130 8.97 4.76 7.96
CA GLU A 130 7.82 3.87 8.05
C GLU A 130 7.56 3.13 6.71
N PHE A 131 7.84 3.76 5.57
CA PHE A 131 7.77 3.09 4.27
C PHE A 131 8.87 2.05 4.12
N GLU A 132 10.09 2.37 4.48
CA GLU A 132 11.22 1.44 4.49
C GLU A 132 10.92 0.23 5.39
N LYS A 133 10.38 0.46 6.57
CA LYS A 133 9.96 -0.60 7.49
C LYS A 133 8.92 -1.53 6.85
N SER A 134 7.90 -0.97 6.19
CA SER A 134 6.87 -1.75 5.50
C SER A 134 7.45 -2.55 4.32
N GLN A 135 8.37 -1.95 3.54
CA GLN A 135 9.06 -2.64 2.46
C GLN A 135 9.96 -3.76 2.98
N ASN A 136 10.71 -3.52 4.05
CA ASN A 136 11.58 -4.52 4.68
C ASN A 136 10.77 -5.70 5.23
N GLN A 137 9.59 -5.46 5.78
CA GLN A 137 8.67 -6.53 6.19
C GLN A 137 8.23 -7.40 4.99
N LEU A 138 7.86 -6.78 3.87
CA LEU A 138 7.50 -7.51 2.66
C LEU A 138 8.69 -8.30 2.10
N ILE A 139 9.89 -7.70 2.06
CA ILE A 139 11.13 -8.38 1.65
C ILE A 139 11.37 -9.63 2.53
N ALA A 140 11.23 -9.50 3.85
CA ALA A 140 11.44 -10.63 4.77
C ALA A 140 10.44 -11.78 4.50
N LYS A 141 9.16 -11.47 4.28
CA LYS A 141 8.11 -12.45 3.96
C LYS A 141 8.34 -13.13 2.61
N LEU A 142 8.70 -12.37 1.58
CA LEU A 142 9.07 -12.93 0.27
C LEU A 142 10.32 -13.80 0.36
N ALA A 143 11.34 -13.41 1.13
CA ALA A 143 12.54 -14.22 1.35
C ALA A 143 12.20 -15.54 2.02
N LEU A 144 11.24 -15.57 2.95
CA LEU A 144 10.73 -16.79 3.56
C LEU A 144 10.04 -17.68 2.51
N ALA A 145 9.17 -17.14 1.68
CA ALA A 145 8.50 -17.87 0.60
C ALA A 145 9.52 -18.46 -0.40
N TYR A 146 10.54 -17.69 -0.81
CA TYR A 146 11.60 -18.20 -1.68
C TYR A 146 12.50 -19.23 -0.99
N ARG A 147 12.76 -19.14 0.31
CA ARG A 147 13.47 -20.21 1.06
C ARG A 147 12.67 -21.50 1.03
N ARG A 148 11.36 -21.45 1.27
CA ARG A 148 10.47 -22.62 1.17
C ARG A 148 10.48 -23.22 -0.24
N ALA A 149 10.39 -22.39 -1.28
CA ALA A 149 10.49 -22.85 -2.66
C ALA A 149 11.82 -23.54 -2.97
N ARG A 150 12.94 -23.04 -2.43
CA ARG A 150 14.26 -23.69 -2.55
C ARG A 150 14.29 -25.03 -1.84
N THR A 151 13.77 -25.13 -0.63
CA THR A 151 13.71 -26.39 0.13
C THR A 151 12.84 -27.44 -0.59
N MET A 152 11.81 -27.02 -1.31
CA MET A 152 10.95 -27.89 -2.12
C MET A 152 11.54 -28.22 -3.51
N GLY A 153 12.75 -27.74 -3.84
CA GLY A 153 13.38 -27.97 -5.14
C GLY A 153 12.72 -27.23 -6.31
N LEU A 154 11.91 -26.20 -6.04
CA LEU A 154 11.17 -25.46 -7.06
C LEU A 154 11.95 -24.28 -7.67
N LEU A 155 13.06 -23.85 -7.01
CA LEU A 155 13.91 -22.77 -7.50
C LEU A 155 15.07 -23.30 -8.29
N ARG A 156 15.42 -22.60 -9.37
CA ARG A 156 16.64 -22.87 -10.14
C ARG A 156 17.88 -22.82 -9.24
N PRO A 157 18.86 -23.72 -9.43
CA PRO A 157 20.12 -23.71 -8.71
C PRO A 157 20.82 -22.35 -8.79
N GLY A 158 21.52 -21.98 -7.71
CA GLY A 158 22.31 -20.73 -7.64
C GLY A 158 21.50 -19.49 -7.25
N LEU A 159 20.18 -19.48 -7.34
CA LEU A 159 19.36 -18.33 -6.97
C LEU A 159 19.29 -18.17 -5.44
N GLN A 160 19.56 -16.95 -4.96
CA GLN A 160 19.54 -16.63 -3.53
C GLN A 160 18.19 -16.02 -3.11
N PRO A 161 17.46 -16.63 -2.15
CA PRO A 161 16.13 -16.18 -1.71
C PRO A 161 16.08 -14.71 -1.27
N ALA A 162 17.10 -14.20 -0.60
CA ALA A 162 17.15 -12.81 -0.16
C ALA A 162 17.26 -11.84 -1.35
N ALA A 163 18.11 -12.15 -2.33
CA ALA A 163 18.24 -11.35 -3.54
C ALA A 163 16.94 -11.37 -4.37
N LEU A 164 16.28 -12.54 -4.48
CA LEU A 164 15.02 -12.67 -5.18
C LEU A 164 13.90 -11.86 -4.51
N ALA A 165 13.89 -11.79 -3.18
CA ALA A 165 12.91 -11.02 -2.43
C ALA A 165 13.05 -9.52 -2.70
N LEU A 166 14.29 -9.00 -2.62
CA LEU A 166 14.57 -7.60 -2.93
C LEU A 166 14.21 -7.27 -4.39
N ASP A 167 14.65 -8.10 -5.34
CA ASP A 167 14.36 -7.94 -6.77
C ASP A 167 12.83 -7.94 -7.02
N SER A 168 12.07 -8.81 -6.33
CA SER A 168 10.60 -8.85 -6.44
C SER A 168 9.93 -7.58 -5.92
N VAL A 169 10.44 -6.99 -4.82
CA VAL A 169 9.90 -5.72 -4.29
C VAL A 169 10.23 -4.56 -5.22
N LEU A 170 11.44 -4.49 -5.77
CA LEU A 170 11.84 -3.45 -6.73
C LEU A 170 11.03 -3.55 -8.03
N PHE A 171 10.86 -4.76 -8.57
CA PHE A 171 10.01 -5.02 -9.72
C PHE A 171 8.54 -4.59 -9.48
N LEU A 172 7.99 -4.97 -8.31
CA LEU A 172 6.63 -4.61 -7.91
C LEU A 172 6.47 -3.08 -7.79
N SER A 173 7.42 -2.40 -7.16
CA SER A 173 7.43 -0.94 -7.02
C SER A 173 7.46 -0.22 -8.37
N GLY A 174 8.26 -0.71 -9.31
CA GLY A 174 8.31 -0.21 -10.69
C GLY A 174 6.98 -0.38 -11.42
N LEU A 175 6.35 -1.56 -11.30
CA LEU A 175 5.05 -1.81 -11.91
C LEU A 175 3.94 -0.93 -11.29
N ILE A 176 3.91 -0.78 -9.96
CA ILE A 176 2.95 0.09 -9.26
C ILE A 176 3.12 1.53 -9.76
N ARG A 177 4.34 2.05 -9.74
CA ARG A 177 4.62 3.41 -10.22
C ARG A 177 4.15 3.61 -11.67
N ARG A 178 4.47 2.68 -12.56
CA ARG A 178 4.02 2.70 -13.96
C ARG A 178 2.49 2.71 -14.04
N ARG A 179 1.80 1.85 -13.27
CA ARG A 179 0.33 1.75 -13.23
C ARG A 179 -0.33 3.05 -12.76
N LEU A 180 0.26 3.73 -11.80
CA LEU A 180 -0.28 4.96 -11.20
C LEU A 180 0.04 6.22 -12.01
N SER A 181 1.15 6.24 -12.78
CA SER A 181 1.59 7.39 -13.58
C SER A 181 0.92 7.47 -14.95
N SER A 182 0.30 6.41 -15.43
CA SER A 182 -0.35 6.40 -16.75
C SER A 182 -1.65 7.21 -16.71
N ALA A 183 -1.69 8.32 -17.43
CA ALA A 183 -2.89 9.17 -17.58
C ALA A 183 -3.97 8.51 -18.47
N ALA A 184 -3.57 7.61 -19.37
CA ALA A 184 -4.49 6.77 -20.14
C ALA A 184 -4.77 5.52 -19.35
N GLU A 185 -5.98 5.40 -18.79
CA GLU A 185 -6.59 4.20 -18.17
C GLU A 185 -5.63 3.03 -17.87
N GLY A 186 -4.59 3.35 -17.11
CA GLY A 186 -3.70 2.49 -16.34
C GLY A 186 -3.16 1.21 -16.96
N GLY A 187 -2.97 1.11 -18.27
CA GLY A 187 -2.36 -0.07 -18.92
C GLY A 187 -3.23 -1.33 -18.84
N ASP A 188 -2.99 -2.28 -19.75
CA ASP A 188 -3.69 -3.56 -19.78
C ASP A 188 -3.45 -4.38 -18.48
N PRO A 189 -4.48 -4.64 -17.62
CA PRO A 189 -4.32 -5.46 -16.40
C PRO A 189 -3.79 -6.87 -16.73
N LYS A 190 -4.07 -7.39 -17.93
CA LYS A 190 -3.55 -8.68 -18.39
C LYS A 190 -2.05 -8.61 -18.64
N ALA A 191 -1.53 -7.46 -19.12
CA ALA A 191 -0.10 -7.25 -19.31
C ALA A 191 0.65 -7.27 -17.97
N VAL A 192 0.14 -6.57 -16.94
CA VAL A 192 0.70 -6.61 -15.59
C VAL A 192 0.70 -8.03 -15.04
N SER A 193 -0.41 -8.74 -15.15
CA SER A 193 -0.50 -10.14 -14.69
C SER A 193 0.44 -11.07 -15.46
N ARG A 194 0.64 -10.89 -16.76
CA ARG A 194 1.64 -11.62 -17.56
C ARG A 194 3.07 -11.33 -17.08
N ALA A 195 3.41 -10.05 -16.85
CA ALA A 195 4.72 -9.63 -16.35
C ALA A 195 5.05 -10.26 -15.00
N ILE A 196 4.07 -10.28 -14.06
CA ILE A 196 4.24 -10.93 -12.74
C ILE A 196 4.49 -12.43 -12.91
N ARG A 197 3.69 -13.13 -13.73
CA ARG A 197 3.88 -14.57 -13.97
C ARG A 197 5.24 -14.85 -14.59
N ALA A 198 5.67 -14.07 -15.57
CA ALA A 198 7.00 -14.21 -16.19
C ALA A 198 8.11 -13.97 -15.16
N HIS A 199 8.00 -12.89 -14.35
CA HIS A 199 8.97 -12.55 -13.33
C HIS A 199 9.19 -13.69 -12.31
N VAL A 200 8.12 -14.30 -11.82
CA VAL A 200 8.24 -15.45 -10.89
C VAL A 200 8.59 -16.74 -11.63
N GLY A 201 8.01 -16.96 -12.80
CA GLY A 201 8.21 -18.17 -13.61
C GLY A 201 9.66 -18.37 -14.07
N LEU A 202 10.39 -17.28 -14.40
CA LEU A 202 11.82 -17.35 -14.77
C LEU A 202 12.73 -17.89 -13.66
N ARG A 203 12.26 -17.96 -12.42
CA ARG A 203 12.99 -18.48 -11.24
C ARG A 203 12.71 -19.95 -10.98
N ARG A 204 11.68 -20.49 -11.62
CA ARG A 204 11.28 -21.90 -11.45
C ARG A 204 12.21 -22.84 -12.23
N VAL A 205 12.44 -24.02 -11.66
CA VAL A 205 13.10 -25.15 -12.36
C VAL A 205 12.26 -25.58 -13.54
#